data_cf30e13eaac019e8d34b37848eaadf36
#
_entry.id   cf30e13eaac019e8d34b37848eaadf36
#
_cell.length_a   1.000
_cell.length_b   1.000
_cell.length_c   1.000
_cell.angle_alpha   90.00
_cell.angle_beta   90.00
_cell.angle_gamma   90.00
#
_symmetry.space_group_name_H-M   'P 1'
#
loop_
_entity.id
_entity.type
_entity.pdbx_description
1 polymer ?
#
loop_
_entity_poly.entity_id
_entity_poly.type
_entity_poly.pdbx_seq_one_letter_code
_entity_poly.pdbx_strand_id
1 'polypeptide(L)'
;MKDDVFELSLEPEWRDDARRAYSTILEMGDSLMTITEEEVGELMRGAIDMHVHAFPDPEIDTGWDQINVAKRATDAGMGGVVFKAHTFPTVMCVPFVQRAVDQHARTVGKEPARVYGGIVLNNYVGGLYPPSVEMAIKLGAKVVWLPSHHSAHHHEVMGKPGGIRLLDDHDEPVPALKEIFAMVAEHDIILDPCHAGTKERFVVIREAQKAGVKRIIVTHPDWNVTKATIQQQAEMGRMGAYMGLFMYGAVPNFNNPRCDPMEMIQIIREVTPQRTVVATDLGTAVNVHPVEGMALFIRILLACNIAKPDITRMIRGNPRWLLGLSEER
;
A
#
# COMPACT_ATOMS: atom_id res chain seq x y z
N MET A 1 -27.96 12.42 -22.96
CA MET A 1 -28.64 11.56 -21.95
C MET A 1 -27.70 10.57 -21.25
N LYS A 2 -26.36 10.70 -21.40
CA LYS A 2 -25.36 9.91 -20.64
C LYS A 2 -24.59 10.75 -19.60
N ASP A 3 -24.69 12.08 -19.67
CA ASP A 3 -23.91 12.99 -18.82
C ASP A 3 -24.63 13.32 -17.50
N ASP A 4 -25.95 13.15 -17.43
CA ASP A 4 -26.75 13.63 -16.29
C ASP A 4 -26.75 12.73 -15.05
N VAL A 5 -26.43 11.45 -15.17
CA VAL A 5 -26.54 10.50 -14.03
C VAL A 5 -25.35 10.61 -13.07
N PHE A 6 -24.18 11.00 -13.59
CA PHE A 6 -22.97 11.17 -12.76
C PHE A 6 -22.90 12.54 -12.07
N GLU A 7 -23.58 13.54 -12.60
CA GLU A 7 -23.56 14.90 -12.07
C GLU A 7 -24.38 15.09 -10.78
N LEU A 8 -25.32 14.20 -10.50
CA LEU A 8 -26.30 14.37 -9.42
C LEU A 8 -25.78 13.96 -8.01
N SER A 9 -24.66 13.27 -7.91
CA SER A 9 -24.19 12.68 -6.66
C SER A 9 -22.90 13.24 -6.09
N LEU A 10 -22.18 14.12 -6.82
CA LEU A 10 -20.92 14.70 -6.37
C LEU A 10 -21.09 16.16 -5.96
N GLU A 11 -20.47 16.55 -4.87
CA GLU A 11 -20.34 17.97 -4.50
C GLU A 11 -19.70 18.75 -5.65
N PRO A 12 -20.10 20.02 -5.90
CA PRO A 12 -19.64 20.79 -7.06
C PRO A 12 -18.11 20.85 -7.21
N GLU A 13 -17.41 20.94 -6.09
CA GLU A 13 -15.94 20.97 -6.04
C GLU A 13 -15.26 19.67 -6.46
N TRP A 14 -15.97 18.54 -6.43
CA TRP A 14 -15.47 17.21 -6.82
C TRP A 14 -15.74 16.88 -8.29
N ARG A 15 -16.66 17.61 -8.94
CA ARG A 15 -17.08 17.33 -10.32
C ARG A 15 -15.95 17.50 -11.32
N ASP A 16 -15.16 18.57 -11.17
CA ASP A 16 -14.07 18.86 -12.09
C ASP A 16 -12.91 17.88 -11.96
N ASP A 17 -12.61 17.43 -10.74
CA ASP A 17 -11.59 16.42 -10.50
C ASP A 17 -12.02 15.06 -11.05
N ALA A 18 -13.27 14.65 -10.80
CA ALA A 18 -13.83 13.42 -11.33
C ALA A 18 -13.90 13.43 -12.86
N ARG A 19 -14.29 14.55 -13.47
CA ARG A 19 -14.29 14.72 -14.93
C ARG A 19 -12.89 14.60 -15.52
N ARG A 20 -11.88 15.23 -14.94
CA ARG A 20 -10.48 15.10 -15.38
C ARG A 20 -10.00 13.66 -15.33
N ALA A 21 -10.18 12.99 -14.20
CA ALA A 21 -9.77 11.60 -14.03
C ALA A 21 -10.49 10.68 -15.04
N TYR A 22 -11.80 10.89 -15.26
CA TYR A 22 -12.58 10.11 -16.21
C TYR A 22 -12.16 10.38 -17.66
N SER A 23 -11.92 11.65 -18.03
CA SER A 23 -11.39 12.02 -19.36
C SER A 23 -10.03 11.37 -19.59
N THR A 24 -9.12 11.41 -18.60
CA THR A 24 -7.81 10.78 -18.69
C THR A 24 -7.93 9.27 -18.95
N ILE A 25 -8.82 8.58 -18.24
CA ILE A 25 -9.04 7.15 -18.45
C ILE A 25 -9.62 6.88 -19.84
N LEU A 26 -10.54 7.70 -20.33
CA LEU A 26 -11.11 7.58 -21.68
C LEU A 26 -10.05 7.84 -22.77
N GLU A 27 -9.22 8.86 -22.60
CA GLU A 27 -8.11 9.16 -23.52
C GLU A 27 -7.06 8.05 -23.56
N MET A 28 -6.88 7.33 -22.44
CA MET A 28 -6.02 6.14 -22.37
C MET A 28 -6.66 4.90 -23.01
N GLY A 29 -7.96 4.92 -23.32
CA GLY A 29 -8.74 3.75 -23.73
C GLY A 29 -8.12 3.01 -24.91
N ASP A 30 -7.73 3.70 -25.97
CA ASP A 30 -7.09 3.10 -27.15
C ASP A 30 -5.73 2.46 -26.78
N SER A 31 -4.93 3.13 -25.96
CA SER A 31 -3.65 2.59 -25.47
C SER A 31 -3.84 1.38 -24.57
N LEU A 32 -4.84 1.39 -23.68
CA LEU A 32 -5.17 0.25 -22.81
C LEU A 32 -5.56 -1.00 -23.62
N MET A 33 -6.27 -0.80 -24.75
CA MET A 33 -6.73 -1.89 -25.64
C MET A 33 -5.59 -2.51 -26.46
N THR A 34 -4.48 -1.83 -26.65
CA THR A 34 -3.31 -2.36 -27.38
C THR A 34 -2.40 -3.22 -26.54
N ILE A 35 -2.49 -3.12 -25.20
CA ILE A 35 -1.67 -3.88 -24.26
C ILE A 35 -2.21 -5.30 -24.15
N THR A 36 -1.37 -6.28 -24.46
CA THR A 36 -1.76 -7.69 -24.51
C THR A 36 -1.80 -8.32 -23.10
N GLU A 37 -2.59 -9.40 -22.95
CA GLU A 37 -2.60 -10.22 -21.72
C GLU A 37 -1.22 -10.84 -21.44
N GLU A 38 -0.47 -11.17 -22.49
CA GLU A 38 0.88 -11.73 -22.37
C GLU A 38 1.84 -10.73 -21.72
N GLU A 39 1.84 -9.47 -22.18
CA GLU A 39 2.68 -8.41 -21.61
C GLU A 39 2.38 -8.16 -20.12
N VAL A 40 1.10 -8.13 -19.76
CA VAL A 40 0.69 -7.99 -18.36
C VAL A 40 1.10 -9.20 -17.55
N GLY A 41 0.84 -10.41 -18.08
CA GLY A 41 1.23 -11.67 -17.44
C GLY A 41 2.74 -11.80 -17.21
N GLU A 42 3.57 -11.25 -18.12
CA GLU A 42 5.02 -11.18 -17.95
C GLU A 42 5.43 -10.32 -16.75
N LEU A 43 4.81 -9.17 -16.60
CA LEU A 43 5.08 -8.27 -15.47
C LEU A 43 4.51 -8.80 -14.16
N MET A 44 3.33 -9.46 -14.20
CA MET A 44 2.73 -10.11 -13.03
C MET A 44 3.61 -11.21 -12.44
N ARG A 45 4.40 -11.93 -13.27
CA ARG A 45 5.29 -12.98 -12.77
C ARG A 45 6.32 -12.42 -11.80
N GLY A 46 6.28 -12.91 -10.56
CA GLY A 46 7.16 -12.48 -9.47
C GLY A 46 6.79 -11.15 -8.83
N ALA A 47 5.72 -10.46 -9.26
CA ALA A 47 5.23 -9.24 -8.62
C ALA A 47 4.80 -9.53 -7.17
N ILE A 48 5.03 -8.57 -6.28
CA ILE A 48 4.64 -8.65 -4.86
C ILE A 48 3.71 -7.47 -4.56
N ASP A 49 2.47 -7.79 -4.20
CA ASP A 49 1.54 -6.78 -3.72
C ASP A 49 1.81 -6.48 -2.25
N MET A 50 2.32 -5.28 -1.99
CA MET A 50 2.80 -4.87 -0.67
C MET A 50 1.69 -4.39 0.27
N HIS A 51 0.43 -4.33 -0.20
CA HIS A 51 -0.66 -3.78 0.59
C HIS A 51 -2.02 -4.33 0.10
N VAL A 52 -2.54 -5.32 0.81
CA VAL A 52 -3.81 -5.95 0.48
C VAL A 52 -4.67 -6.12 1.73
N HIS A 53 -5.92 -5.72 1.62
CA HIS A 53 -6.94 -6.00 2.62
C HIS A 53 -7.70 -7.28 2.28
N ALA A 54 -8.06 -8.06 3.28
CA ALA A 54 -8.84 -9.30 3.11
C ALA A 54 -9.44 -9.74 4.46
N PHE A 55 -10.52 -10.52 4.41
CA PHE A 55 -11.11 -11.11 5.61
C PHE A 55 -10.08 -11.99 6.37
N PRO A 56 -10.06 -11.94 7.71
CA PRO A 56 -10.96 -11.17 8.58
C PRO A 56 -10.44 -9.73 8.84
N ASP A 57 -11.26 -8.73 8.61
CA ASP A 57 -11.09 -7.36 9.14
C ASP A 57 -12.45 -6.73 9.37
N PRO A 58 -12.95 -6.65 10.62
CA PRO A 58 -14.30 -6.18 10.90
C PRO A 58 -14.51 -4.67 10.68
N GLU A 59 -13.47 -3.89 10.43
CA GLU A 59 -13.61 -2.47 10.06
C GLU A 59 -13.89 -2.27 8.57
N ILE A 60 -13.63 -3.30 7.75
CA ILE A 60 -13.76 -3.21 6.30
C ILE A 60 -14.68 -4.34 5.83
N ASP A 61 -15.68 -4.00 5.01
CA ASP A 61 -16.41 -5.00 4.26
C ASP A 61 -15.51 -5.55 3.15
N THR A 62 -14.92 -6.72 3.40
CA THR A 62 -13.97 -7.38 2.50
C THR A 62 -14.68 -8.36 1.57
N GLY A 63 -14.34 -8.31 0.28
CA GLY A 63 -14.93 -9.20 -0.73
C GLY A 63 -14.32 -10.60 -0.74
N TRP A 64 -13.11 -10.77 -0.18
CA TRP A 64 -12.34 -12.02 -0.25
C TRP A 64 -11.57 -12.27 1.04
N ASP A 65 -11.32 -13.55 1.33
CA ASP A 65 -10.42 -13.94 2.41
C ASP A 65 -8.96 -14.01 1.93
N GLN A 66 -8.03 -14.04 2.90
CA GLN A 66 -6.59 -14.09 2.62
C GLN A 66 -6.18 -15.33 1.82
N ILE A 67 -6.85 -16.48 2.02
CA ILE A 67 -6.55 -17.72 1.30
C ILE A 67 -6.96 -17.59 -0.17
N ASN A 68 -8.13 -17.02 -0.44
CA ASN A 68 -8.60 -16.78 -1.81
C ASN A 68 -7.63 -15.87 -2.57
N VAL A 69 -7.28 -14.71 -1.98
CA VAL A 69 -6.35 -13.75 -2.60
C VAL A 69 -5.00 -14.40 -2.90
N ALA A 70 -4.41 -15.11 -1.93
CA ALA A 70 -3.08 -15.68 -2.09
C ALA A 70 -3.05 -16.88 -3.07
N LYS A 71 -4.13 -17.66 -3.18
CA LYS A 71 -4.28 -18.68 -4.22
C LYS A 71 -4.36 -18.08 -5.61
N ARG A 72 -5.17 -17.02 -5.79
CA ARG A 72 -5.24 -16.31 -7.07
C ARG A 72 -3.93 -15.64 -7.45
N ALA A 73 -3.20 -15.08 -6.47
CA ALA A 73 -1.85 -14.57 -6.70
C ALA A 73 -0.90 -15.67 -7.19
N THR A 74 -1.00 -16.90 -6.63
CA THR A 74 -0.28 -18.08 -7.11
C THR A 74 -0.66 -18.44 -8.55
N ASP A 75 -1.96 -18.44 -8.87
CA ASP A 75 -2.44 -18.76 -10.23
C ASP A 75 -1.96 -17.73 -11.26
N ALA A 76 -1.81 -16.48 -10.86
CA ALA A 76 -1.26 -15.40 -11.68
C ALA A 76 0.29 -15.38 -11.73
N GLY A 77 0.98 -16.29 -11.00
CA GLY A 77 2.44 -16.35 -10.95
C GLY A 77 3.09 -15.21 -10.15
N MET A 78 2.34 -14.52 -9.29
CA MET A 78 2.88 -13.47 -8.43
C MET A 78 3.86 -14.04 -7.40
N GLY A 79 4.86 -13.25 -7.00
CA GLY A 79 5.87 -13.62 -6.01
C GLY A 79 5.37 -13.57 -4.58
N GLY A 80 4.36 -12.75 -4.29
CA GLY A 80 3.81 -12.67 -2.94
C GLY A 80 2.76 -11.59 -2.72
N VAL A 81 2.21 -11.62 -1.49
CA VAL A 81 1.20 -10.68 -1.01
C VAL A 81 1.48 -10.32 0.46
N VAL A 82 1.40 -9.04 0.78
CA VAL A 82 1.48 -8.54 2.17
C VAL A 82 0.08 -8.14 2.63
N PHE A 83 -0.48 -8.89 3.58
CA PHE A 83 -1.79 -8.59 4.13
C PHE A 83 -1.71 -7.56 5.25
N LYS A 84 -2.62 -6.60 5.21
CA LYS A 84 -2.87 -5.60 6.24
C LYS A 84 -4.30 -5.73 6.76
N ALA A 85 -4.49 -5.58 8.06
CA ALA A 85 -5.79 -5.42 8.70
C ALA A 85 -5.70 -4.31 9.76
N HIS A 86 -6.78 -3.56 9.92
CA HIS A 86 -6.80 -2.43 10.86
C HIS A 86 -6.99 -2.88 12.31
N THR A 87 -7.48 -4.10 12.54
CA THR A 87 -8.01 -4.54 13.83
C THR A 87 -7.17 -5.61 14.54
N PHE A 88 -6.30 -6.31 13.81
CA PHE A 88 -5.47 -7.39 14.37
C PHE A 88 -4.14 -7.56 13.60
N PRO A 89 -3.12 -8.19 14.20
CA PRO A 89 -1.87 -8.49 13.51
C PRO A 89 -2.04 -9.60 12.47
N THR A 90 -1.98 -9.26 11.19
CA THR A 90 -2.15 -10.22 10.08
C THR A 90 -1.08 -11.30 10.05
N VAL A 91 0.09 -11.04 10.64
CA VAL A 91 1.16 -12.05 10.78
C VAL A 91 0.68 -13.33 11.45
N MET A 92 -0.34 -13.28 12.31
CA MET A 92 -0.92 -14.46 12.96
C MET A 92 -1.57 -15.43 11.98
N CYS A 93 -2.08 -14.95 10.84
CA CYS A 93 -2.72 -15.75 9.81
C CYS A 93 -1.71 -16.37 8.83
N VAL A 94 -0.53 -15.79 8.69
CA VAL A 94 0.48 -16.17 7.67
C VAL A 94 0.76 -17.67 7.62
N PRO A 95 1.04 -18.40 8.74
CA PRO A 95 1.36 -19.83 8.66
C PRO A 95 0.22 -20.68 8.11
N PHE A 96 -1.02 -20.30 8.40
CA PHE A 96 -2.22 -21.04 7.97
C PHE A 96 -2.53 -20.75 6.51
N VAL A 97 -2.48 -19.49 6.11
CA VAL A 97 -2.69 -19.07 4.72
C VAL A 97 -1.60 -19.67 3.83
N GLN A 98 -0.32 -19.58 4.22
CA GLN A 98 0.79 -20.14 3.44
C GLN A 98 0.64 -21.65 3.23
N ARG A 99 0.24 -22.39 4.25
CA ARG A 99 -0.01 -23.84 4.13
C ARG A 99 -1.09 -24.15 3.08
N ALA A 100 -2.19 -23.38 3.08
CA ALA A 100 -3.27 -23.54 2.10
C ALA A 100 -2.80 -23.19 0.68
N VAL A 101 -1.96 -22.17 0.54
CA VAL A 101 -1.36 -21.76 -0.73
C VAL A 101 -0.37 -22.79 -1.24
N ASP A 102 0.51 -23.33 -0.38
CA ASP A 102 1.47 -24.38 -0.75
C ASP A 102 0.75 -25.66 -1.23
N GLN A 103 -0.37 -26.00 -0.60
CA GLN A 103 -1.21 -27.13 -1.06
C GLN A 103 -1.83 -26.86 -2.42
N HIS A 104 -2.39 -25.67 -2.62
CA HIS A 104 -2.96 -25.25 -3.90
C HIS A 104 -1.91 -25.26 -5.01
N ALA A 105 -0.74 -24.66 -4.76
CA ALA A 105 0.37 -24.60 -5.71
C ALA A 105 0.79 -25.99 -6.21
N ARG A 106 0.90 -26.97 -5.31
CA ARG A 106 1.15 -28.37 -5.69
C ARG A 106 0.07 -28.96 -6.60
N THR A 107 -1.21 -28.61 -6.35
CA THR A 107 -2.33 -29.09 -7.16
C THR A 107 -2.32 -28.54 -8.58
N VAL A 108 -1.92 -27.26 -8.73
CA VAL A 108 -1.88 -26.59 -10.04
C VAL A 108 -0.51 -26.61 -10.72
N GLY A 109 0.51 -27.21 -10.09
CA GLY A 109 1.86 -27.29 -10.63
C GLY A 109 2.58 -25.95 -10.77
N LYS A 110 2.36 -25.03 -9.82
CA LYS A 110 2.95 -23.67 -9.82
C LYS A 110 3.78 -23.43 -8.57
N GLU A 111 4.67 -22.45 -8.63
CA GLU A 111 5.35 -21.92 -7.44
C GLU A 111 4.35 -21.15 -6.55
N PRO A 112 4.33 -21.38 -5.24
CA PRO A 112 3.41 -20.70 -4.34
C PRO A 112 3.77 -19.23 -4.16
N ALA A 113 2.80 -18.35 -4.28
CA ALA A 113 2.97 -16.97 -3.83
C ALA A 113 3.30 -16.94 -2.32
N ARG A 114 4.26 -16.11 -1.93
CA ARG A 114 4.63 -15.96 -0.52
C ARG A 114 3.66 -15.02 0.19
N VAL A 115 3.26 -15.43 1.39
CA VAL A 115 2.35 -14.65 2.23
C VAL A 115 3.14 -13.95 3.33
N TYR A 116 2.90 -12.66 3.46
CA TYR A 116 3.49 -11.83 4.50
C TYR A 116 2.41 -11.10 5.27
N GLY A 117 2.73 -10.68 6.47
CA GLY A 117 1.85 -9.89 7.32
C GLY A 117 2.63 -9.01 8.28
N GLY A 118 1.92 -8.22 9.04
CA GLY A 118 2.48 -7.31 10.03
C GLY A 118 1.47 -6.93 11.08
N ILE A 119 1.66 -5.75 11.66
CA ILE A 119 0.79 -5.17 12.69
C ILE A 119 0.53 -3.70 12.39
N VAL A 120 -0.74 -3.28 12.51
CA VAL A 120 -1.16 -1.87 12.47
C VAL A 120 -1.41 -1.39 13.89
N LEU A 121 -0.74 -0.34 14.32
CA LEU A 121 -0.74 0.14 15.71
C LEU A 121 -1.97 1.00 16.03
N ASN A 122 -3.14 0.48 15.68
CA ASN A 122 -4.42 1.05 16.10
C ASN A 122 -4.78 0.66 17.55
N ASN A 123 -5.81 1.28 18.11
CA ASN A 123 -6.26 1.02 19.49
C ASN A 123 -6.56 -0.46 19.78
N TYR A 124 -6.98 -1.23 18.77
CA TYR A 124 -7.29 -2.67 18.90
C TYR A 124 -6.11 -3.52 19.34
N VAL A 125 -4.90 -3.09 19.06
CA VAL A 125 -3.66 -3.76 19.49
C VAL A 125 -2.92 -3.00 20.59
N GLY A 126 -3.57 -1.99 21.19
CA GLY A 126 -3.02 -1.16 22.28
C GLY A 126 -2.32 0.12 21.79
N GLY A 127 -2.48 0.51 20.52
CA GLY A 127 -1.85 1.70 19.96
C GLY A 127 -0.31 1.56 19.84
N LEU A 128 0.42 2.61 20.21
CA LEU A 128 1.90 2.58 20.28
C LEU A 128 2.37 1.77 21.49
N TYR A 129 2.13 0.46 21.45
CA TYR A 129 2.45 -0.45 22.55
C TYR A 129 3.60 -1.39 22.17
N PRO A 130 4.85 -1.13 22.63
CA PRO A 130 6.03 -1.91 22.25
C PRO A 130 5.89 -3.43 22.43
N PRO A 131 5.27 -3.96 23.51
CA PRO A 131 5.08 -5.42 23.65
C PRO A 131 4.25 -6.06 22.52
N SER A 132 3.27 -5.36 21.95
CA SER A 132 2.51 -5.88 20.78
C SER A 132 3.39 -5.96 19.54
N VAL A 133 4.29 -5.00 19.35
CA VAL A 133 5.28 -4.99 18.26
C VAL A 133 6.28 -6.13 18.43
N GLU A 134 6.82 -6.30 19.63
CA GLU A 134 7.72 -7.42 19.96
C GLU A 134 7.08 -8.77 19.65
N MET A 135 5.82 -8.97 20.05
CA MET A 135 5.09 -10.20 19.76
C MET A 135 4.88 -10.41 18.27
N ALA A 136 4.49 -9.36 17.52
CA ALA A 136 4.33 -9.46 16.07
C ALA A 136 5.67 -9.82 15.38
N ILE A 137 6.78 -9.23 15.82
CA ILE A 137 8.12 -9.55 15.31
C ILE A 137 8.49 -11.02 15.58
N LYS A 138 8.26 -11.52 16.80
CA LYS A 138 8.49 -12.94 17.15
C LYS A 138 7.66 -13.91 16.30
N LEU A 139 6.50 -13.47 15.83
CA LEU A 139 5.65 -14.22 14.90
C LEU A 139 6.10 -14.10 13.42
N GLY A 140 7.10 -13.27 13.13
CA GLY A 140 7.66 -13.08 11.78
C GLY A 140 7.04 -11.92 11.00
N ALA A 141 6.51 -10.90 11.67
CA ALA A 141 6.01 -9.69 11.01
C ALA A 141 7.08 -9.06 10.11
N LYS A 142 6.66 -8.63 8.94
CA LYS A 142 7.51 -7.93 7.97
C LYS A 142 7.29 -6.43 7.96
N VAL A 143 6.15 -5.97 8.46
CA VAL A 143 5.78 -4.55 8.46
C VAL A 143 5.19 -4.16 9.81
N VAL A 144 5.63 -3.03 10.32
CA VAL A 144 4.97 -2.29 11.40
C VAL A 144 4.39 -1.02 10.77
N TRP A 145 3.07 -0.98 10.65
CA TRP A 145 2.34 0.22 10.28
C TRP A 145 2.04 1.02 11.55
N LEU A 146 2.41 2.28 11.59
CA LEU A 146 1.96 3.20 12.62
C LEU A 146 0.43 3.38 12.52
N PRO A 147 -0.23 4.07 13.46
CA PRO A 147 -1.68 4.16 13.48
C PRO A 147 -2.28 4.59 12.15
N SER A 148 -3.30 3.86 11.69
CA SER A 148 -4.10 4.20 10.52
C SER A 148 -5.34 4.99 10.93
N HIS A 149 -6.51 4.38 10.95
CA HIS A 149 -7.80 5.03 11.29
C HIS A 149 -7.82 5.67 12.68
N HIS A 150 -6.97 5.24 13.60
CA HIS A 150 -6.86 5.80 14.95
C HIS A 150 -5.71 6.81 15.12
N SER A 151 -5.00 7.21 14.04
CA SER A 151 -4.02 8.29 14.17
C SER A 151 -4.68 9.62 14.50
N ALA A 152 -3.98 10.50 15.23
CA ALA A 152 -4.50 11.83 15.56
C ALA A 152 -4.78 12.63 14.27
N HIS A 153 -3.88 12.53 13.28
CA HIS A 153 -4.07 13.20 12.00
C HIS A 153 -5.31 12.70 11.24
N HIS A 154 -5.53 11.38 11.18
CA HIS A 154 -6.74 10.82 10.55
C HIS A 154 -8.00 11.30 11.26
N HIS A 155 -8.01 11.30 12.60
CA HIS A 155 -9.13 11.82 13.38
C HIS A 155 -9.39 13.31 13.09
N GLU A 156 -8.33 14.13 13.03
CA GLU A 156 -8.43 15.55 12.71
C GLU A 156 -9.08 15.78 11.34
N VAL A 157 -8.57 15.10 10.29
CA VAL A 157 -9.10 15.23 8.92
C VAL A 157 -10.57 14.78 8.85
N MET A 158 -10.94 13.75 9.62
CA MET A 158 -12.31 13.23 9.66
C MET A 158 -13.22 13.95 10.65
N GLY A 159 -12.76 15.06 11.26
CA GLY A 159 -13.53 15.81 12.26
C GLY A 159 -13.84 15.05 13.54
N LYS A 160 -13.05 14.02 13.86
CA LYS A 160 -13.17 13.21 15.08
C LYS A 160 -12.25 13.72 16.19
N PRO A 161 -12.65 13.67 17.47
CA PRO A 161 -11.77 14.06 18.56
C PRO A 161 -10.70 12.99 18.84
N GLY A 162 -9.57 13.42 19.44
CA GLY A 162 -8.54 12.51 19.95
C GLY A 162 -7.70 11.87 18.86
N GLY A 163 -7.36 10.61 19.05
CA GLY A 163 -6.47 9.85 18.17
C GLY A 163 -5.07 9.66 18.78
N ILE A 164 -4.32 8.72 18.23
CA ILE A 164 -2.98 8.35 18.69
C ILE A 164 -1.97 9.34 18.12
N ARG A 165 -1.30 10.09 18.98
CA ARG A 165 -0.26 11.06 18.61
C ARG A 165 1.07 10.35 18.43
N LEU A 166 1.78 10.65 17.35
CA LEU A 166 3.14 10.17 17.08
C LEU A 166 4.19 11.09 17.70
N LEU A 167 3.90 12.38 17.76
CA LEU A 167 4.79 13.42 18.27
C LEU A 167 4.22 14.05 19.54
N ASP A 168 5.11 14.51 20.40
CA ASP A 168 4.79 15.31 21.57
C ASP A 168 4.61 16.81 21.20
N ASP A 169 4.47 17.66 22.21
CA ASP A 169 4.26 19.12 22.03
C ASP A 169 5.53 19.86 21.56
N HIS A 170 6.68 19.17 21.51
CA HIS A 170 7.95 19.69 20.99
C HIS A 170 8.27 19.12 19.59
N ASP A 171 7.31 18.47 18.95
CA ASP A 171 7.49 17.79 17.65
C ASP A 171 8.52 16.63 17.67
N GLU A 172 8.75 16.04 18.84
CA GLU A 172 9.62 14.87 19.00
C GLU A 172 8.79 13.58 19.09
N PRO A 173 9.31 12.45 18.59
CA PRO A 173 8.62 11.18 18.74
C PRO A 173 8.36 10.84 20.20
N VAL A 174 7.12 10.44 20.52
CA VAL A 174 6.78 9.98 21.87
C VAL A 174 7.65 8.80 22.30
N PRO A 175 7.90 8.60 23.61
CA PRO A 175 8.84 7.56 24.09
C PRO A 175 8.56 6.16 23.53
N ALA A 176 7.32 5.73 23.53
CA ALA A 176 6.93 4.43 22.96
C ALA A 176 7.31 4.27 21.48
N LEU A 177 7.22 5.34 20.69
CA LEU A 177 7.58 5.33 19.28
C LEU A 177 9.11 5.18 19.10
N LYS A 178 9.91 5.78 19.97
CA LYS A 178 11.38 5.60 19.97
C LYS A 178 11.77 4.15 20.26
N GLU A 179 11.09 3.48 21.20
CA GLU A 179 11.27 2.05 21.46
C GLU A 179 10.90 1.19 20.26
N ILE A 180 9.78 1.51 19.59
CA ILE A 180 9.34 0.81 18.37
C ILE A 180 10.37 0.98 17.25
N PHE A 181 10.95 2.16 17.06
CA PHE A 181 12.01 2.36 16.06
C PHE A 181 13.22 1.47 16.32
N ALA A 182 13.64 1.36 17.58
CA ALA A 182 14.77 0.48 17.95
C ALA A 182 14.49 -0.99 17.61
N MET A 183 13.28 -1.49 17.92
CA MET A 183 12.86 -2.87 17.58
C MET A 183 12.82 -3.10 16.07
N VAL A 184 12.24 -2.17 15.31
CA VAL A 184 12.16 -2.26 13.84
C VAL A 184 13.55 -2.26 13.22
N ALA A 185 14.47 -1.44 13.74
CA ALA A 185 15.86 -1.36 13.27
C ALA A 185 16.63 -2.66 13.56
N GLU A 186 16.51 -3.18 14.81
CA GLU A 186 17.18 -4.42 15.24
C GLU A 186 16.80 -5.62 14.36
N HIS A 187 15.53 -5.72 13.97
CA HIS A 187 15.01 -6.85 13.19
C HIS A 187 14.98 -6.60 11.67
N ASP A 188 15.48 -5.45 11.21
CA ASP A 188 15.57 -5.05 9.79
C ASP A 188 14.25 -5.26 9.02
N ILE A 189 13.13 -4.90 9.65
CA ILE A 189 11.78 -4.96 9.06
C ILE A 189 11.30 -3.59 8.60
N ILE A 190 10.15 -3.55 7.96
CA ILE A 190 9.59 -2.33 7.37
C ILE A 190 8.87 -1.51 8.42
N LEU A 191 9.14 -0.20 8.46
CA LEU A 191 8.34 0.81 9.14
C LEU A 191 7.50 1.58 8.13
N ASP A 192 6.24 1.81 8.43
CA ASP A 192 5.34 2.65 7.64
C ASP A 192 4.66 3.70 8.53
N PRO A 193 4.84 5.01 8.28
CA PRO A 193 4.14 6.08 9.00
C PRO A 193 2.60 6.04 8.84
N CYS A 194 2.10 5.28 7.88
CA CYS A 194 0.69 5.02 7.63
C CYS A 194 -0.14 6.32 7.51
N HIS A 195 -1.16 6.54 8.36
CA HIS A 195 -2.01 7.73 8.29
C HIS A 195 -1.47 8.93 9.09
N ALA A 196 -0.17 9.03 9.24
CA ALA A 196 0.48 10.22 9.78
C ALA A 196 0.33 11.42 8.85
N GLY A 197 0.25 12.62 9.41
CA GLY A 197 0.29 13.86 8.65
C GLY A 197 1.66 14.10 8.00
N THR A 198 1.72 14.96 6.98
CA THR A 198 2.97 15.19 6.22
C THR A 198 4.12 15.61 7.13
N LYS A 199 3.89 16.53 8.08
CA LYS A 199 4.91 16.95 9.07
C LYS A 199 5.41 15.77 9.91
N GLU A 200 4.49 14.95 10.43
CA GLU A 200 4.82 13.77 11.23
C GLU A 200 5.65 12.77 10.41
N ARG A 201 5.32 12.55 9.12
CA ARG A 201 6.07 11.67 8.23
C ARG A 201 7.52 12.07 8.10
N PHE A 202 7.82 13.36 7.90
CA PHE A 202 9.18 13.86 7.83
C PHE A 202 9.94 13.60 9.14
N VAL A 203 9.32 13.85 10.29
CA VAL A 203 9.92 13.58 11.60
C VAL A 203 10.15 12.07 11.79
N VAL A 204 9.13 11.24 11.52
CA VAL A 204 9.21 9.78 11.65
C VAL A 204 10.33 9.21 10.78
N ILE A 205 10.42 9.60 9.50
CA ILE A 205 11.48 9.13 8.60
C ILE A 205 12.85 9.48 9.18
N ARG A 206 13.07 10.73 9.55
CA ARG A 206 14.35 11.21 10.09
C ARG A 206 14.74 10.49 11.38
N GLU A 207 13.84 10.42 12.35
CA GLU A 207 14.14 9.87 13.66
C GLU A 207 14.24 8.33 13.64
N ALA A 208 13.42 7.65 12.81
CA ALA A 208 13.55 6.22 12.57
C ALA A 208 14.91 5.87 11.93
N GLN A 209 15.38 6.66 10.97
CA GLN A 209 16.70 6.47 10.35
C GLN A 209 17.83 6.69 11.34
N LYS A 210 17.74 7.69 12.23
CA LYS A 210 18.70 7.88 13.33
C LYS A 210 18.75 6.68 14.28
N ALA A 211 17.60 6.02 14.50
CA ALA A 211 17.52 4.78 15.26
C ALA A 211 18.03 3.53 14.49
N GLY A 212 18.39 3.68 13.21
CA GLY A 212 18.93 2.59 12.39
C GLY A 212 17.89 1.89 11.49
N VAL A 213 16.65 2.37 11.41
CA VAL A 213 15.64 1.81 10.50
C VAL A 213 16.03 2.09 9.05
N LYS A 214 16.19 1.04 8.26
CA LYS A 214 16.62 1.12 6.86
C LYS A 214 15.47 1.02 5.87
N ARG A 215 14.39 0.33 6.23
CA ARG A 215 13.26 -0.01 5.36
C ARG A 215 12.04 0.79 5.75
N ILE A 216 11.81 1.90 5.03
CA ILE A 216 10.67 2.79 5.28
C ILE A 216 9.86 2.89 4.01
N ILE A 217 8.56 2.61 4.10
CA ILE A 217 7.58 2.86 3.05
C ILE A 217 6.56 3.86 3.58
N VAL A 218 6.15 4.80 2.76
CA VAL A 218 5.10 5.77 3.07
C VAL A 218 3.85 5.37 2.28
N THR A 219 2.89 4.81 2.96
CA THR A 219 1.61 4.35 2.40
C THR A 219 0.80 5.54 1.84
N HIS A 220 0.24 5.37 0.64
CA HIS A 220 -0.68 6.26 -0.11
C HIS A 220 -0.50 7.77 0.22
N PRO A 221 0.70 8.35 -0.07
CA PRO A 221 0.97 9.76 0.21
C PRO A 221 0.19 10.72 -0.71
N ASP A 222 -0.53 10.20 -1.66
CA ASP A 222 -1.42 10.85 -2.62
C ASP A 222 -2.91 10.83 -2.23
N TRP A 223 -3.28 10.06 -1.21
CA TRP A 223 -4.65 9.95 -0.74
C TRP A 223 -5.11 11.19 0.05
N ASN A 224 -6.38 11.58 -0.08
CA ASN A 224 -6.94 12.80 0.50
C ASN A 224 -6.67 13.02 1.99
N VAL A 225 -6.69 11.95 2.80
CA VAL A 225 -6.43 12.04 4.25
C VAL A 225 -4.95 12.30 4.55
N THR A 226 -4.06 11.78 3.72
CA THR A 226 -2.62 11.77 3.99
C THR A 226 -1.82 12.56 2.95
N LYS A 227 -2.52 13.36 2.13
CA LYS A 227 -1.97 13.99 0.94
C LYS A 227 -0.75 14.87 1.23
N ALA A 228 0.36 14.49 0.62
CA ALA A 228 1.57 15.28 0.50
C ALA A 228 1.71 15.82 -0.93
N THR A 229 2.30 17.00 -1.10
CA THR A 229 2.60 17.49 -2.45
C THR A 229 3.61 16.59 -3.16
N ILE A 230 3.65 16.63 -4.49
CA ILE A 230 4.63 15.87 -5.28
C ILE A 230 6.06 16.18 -4.83
N GLN A 231 6.37 17.45 -4.55
CA GLN A 231 7.68 17.88 -4.06
C GLN A 231 8.02 17.28 -2.68
N GLN A 232 7.05 17.23 -1.77
CA GLN A 232 7.22 16.62 -0.45
C GLN A 232 7.44 15.10 -0.57
N GLN A 233 6.72 14.44 -1.46
CA GLN A 233 6.92 13.01 -1.74
C GLN A 233 8.30 12.75 -2.32
N ALA A 234 8.76 13.55 -3.29
CA ALA A 234 10.11 13.47 -3.84
C ALA A 234 11.19 13.73 -2.77
N GLU A 235 10.94 14.65 -1.83
CA GLU A 235 11.86 14.89 -0.71
C GLU A 235 11.94 13.69 0.24
N MET A 236 10.80 13.10 0.64
CA MET A 236 10.79 11.85 1.42
C MET A 236 11.53 10.71 0.69
N GLY A 237 11.38 10.64 -0.64
CA GLY A 237 12.14 9.71 -1.49
C GLY A 237 13.66 9.96 -1.44
N ARG A 238 14.10 11.22 -1.51
CA ARG A 238 15.52 11.59 -1.36
C ARG A 238 16.07 11.29 0.04
N MET A 239 15.23 11.37 1.08
CA MET A 239 15.59 10.93 2.43
C MET A 239 15.76 9.41 2.53
N GLY A 240 15.36 8.63 1.53
CA GLY A 240 15.53 7.18 1.47
C GLY A 240 14.26 6.37 1.71
N ALA A 241 13.13 7.00 1.98
CA ALA A 241 11.84 6.31 2.06
C ALA A 241 11.31 5.92 0.67
N TYR A 242 10.48 4.90 0.63
CA TYR A 242 9.75 4.50 -0.58
C TYR A 242 8.33 5.07 -0.54
N MET A 243 7.86 5.61 -1.65
CA MET A 243 6.46 6.05 -1.79
C MET A 243 5.62 4.87 -2.26
N GLY A 244 4.65 4.46 -1.44
CA GLY A 244 3.66 3.43 -1.79
C GLY A 244 2.49 4.06 -2.53
N LEU A 245 2.44 3.88 -3.86
CA LEU A 245 1.37 4.35 -4.72
C LEU A 245 0.46 3.17 -5.07
N PHE A 246 -0.83 3.34 -4.82
CA PHE A 246 -1.74 2.21 -4.82
C PHE A 246 -2.85 2.35 -5.85
N MET A 247 -3.30 1.20 -6.41
CA MET A 247 -4.39 1.13 -7.37
C MET A 247 -5.66 1.81 -6.84
N TYR A 248 -5.91 1.70 -5.53
CA TYR A 248 -7.03 2.36 -4.86
C TYR A 248 -7.04 3.89 -5.07
N GLY A 249 -5.87 4.52 -5.21
CA GLY A 249 -5.70 5.94 -5.52
C GLY A 249 -5.53 6.25 -7.02
N ALA A 250 -5.39 5.24 -7.88
CA ALA A 250 -5.10 5.44 -9.31
C ALA A 250 -6.34 5.66 -10.17
N VAL A 251 -7.49 5.10 -9.78
CA VAL A 251 -8.75 5.24 -10.52
C VAL A 251 -9.88 5.66 -9.60
N PRO A 252 -10.80 6.52 -10.07
CA PRO A 252 -11.96 6.92 -9.30
C PRO A 252 -12.76 5.70 -8.84
N ASN A 253 -13.10 5.67 -7.57
CA ASN A 253 -13.94 4.64 -6.99
C ASN A 253 -14.92 5.26 -6.00
N PHE A 254 -15.86 4.48 -5.48
CA PHE A 254 -16.93 4.96 -4.60
C PHE A 254 -16.41 5.73 -3.37
N ASN A 255 -15.30 5.28 -2.80
CA ASN A 255 -14.71 5.88 -1.59
C ASN A 255 -13.64 6.95 -1.90
N ASN A 256 -13.16 7.01 -3.14
CA ASN A 256 -12.14 7.95 -3.57
C ASN A 256 -12.40 8.45 -5.00
N PRO A 257 -13.41 9.31 -5.18
CA PRO A 257 -13.81 9.79 -6.51
C PRO A 257 -12.84 10.84 -7.11
N ARG A 258 -11.86 11.33 -6.33
CA ARG A 258 -10.96 12.41 -6.73
C ARG A 258 -9.58 11.94 -7.21
N CYS A 259 -9.35 10.64 -7.33
CA CYS A 259 -8.06 10.16 -7.79
C CYS A 259 -7.85 10.47 -9.28
N ASP A 260 -6.61 10.85 -9.60
CA ASP A 260 -6.18 11.13 -10.97
C ASP A 260 -4.95 10.27 -11.29
N PRO A 261 -5.04 9.32 -12.22
CA PRO A 261 -3.90 8.47 -12.59
C PRO A 261 -2.73 9.30 -13.11
N MET A 262 -2.96 10.46 -13.72
CA MET A 262 -1.88 11.32 -14.21
C MET A 262 -1.12 12.02 -13.08
N GLU A 263 -1.76 12.38 -11.97
CA GLU A 263 -1.06 12.86 -10.77
C GLU A 263 -0.10 11.78 -10.25
N MET A 264 -0.56 10.53 -10.20
CA MET A 264 0.26 9.39 -9.78
C MET A 264 1.45 9.16 -10.72
N ILE A 265 1.25 9.28 -12.04
CA ILE A 265 2.34 9.20 -13.03
C ILE A 265 3.37 10.33 -12.84
N GLN A 266 2.92 11.55 -12.51
CA GLN A 266 3.82 12.65 -12.18
C GLN A 266 4.61 12.36 -10.90
N ILE A 267 3.97 11.81 -9.88
CA ILE A 267 4.65 11.37 -8.65
C ILE A 267 5.74 10.34 -8.97
N ILE A 268 5.44 9.32 -9.78
CA ILE A 268 6.43 8.31 -10.19
C ILE A 268 7.63 8.95 -10.89
N ARG A 269 7.41 9.96 -11.73
CA ARG A 269 8.50 10.65 -12.45
C ARG A 269 9.38 11.48 -11.51
N GLU A 270 8.78 12.19 -10.54
CA GLU A 270 9.51 13.07 -9.61
C GLU A 270 10.18 12.29 -8.46
N VAL A 271 9.51 11.28 -7.92
CA VAL A 271 10.04 10.40 -6.86
C VAL A 271 11.08 9.44 -7.42
N THR A 272 10.92 9.06 -8.67
CA THR A 272 11.62 8.04 -9.46
C THR A 272 11.17 6.59 -9.15
N PRO A 273 11.19 5.69 -10.15
CA PRO A 273 10.87 4.28 -9.94
C PRO A 273 11.74 3.58 -8.88
N GLN A 274 12.94 4.11 -8.63
CA GLN A 274 13.88 3.56 -7.63
C GLN A 274 13.37 3.73 -6.19
N ARG A 275 12.48 4.69 -5.95
CA ARG A 275 11.90 5.00 -4.64
C ARG A 275 10.37 4.89 -4.62
N THR A 276 9.79 4.23 -5.61
CA THR A 276 8.35 3.98 -5.69
C THR A 276 8.06 2.49 -5.53
N VAL A 277 7.01 2.17 -4.80
CA VAL A 277 6.38 0.85 -4.73
C VAL A 277 4.96 0.98 -5.27
N VAL A 278 4.61 0.10 -6.19
CA VAL A 278 3.25 -0.01 -6.71
C VAL A 278 2.59 -1.24 -6.09
N ALA A 279 1.42 -1.05 -5.49
CA ALA A 279 0.62 -2.08 -4.85
C ALA A 279 -0.88 -1.80 -5.07
N THR A 280 -1.78 -2.58 -4.49
CA THR A 280 -3.19 -2.39 -4.82
C THR A 280 -3.97 -1.60 -3.78
N ASP A 281 -3.77 -1.84 -2.50
CA ASP A 281 -4.64 -1.35 -1.41
C ASP A 281 -6.12 -1.73 -1.64
N LEU A 282 -6.33 -2.87 -2.31
CA LEU A 282 -7.64 -3.42 -2.62
C LEU A 282 -8.00 -4.56 -1.66
N GLY A 283 -9.25 -5.02 -1.76
CA GLY A 283 -9.79 -6.11 -0.97
C GLY A 283 -11.17 -5.82 -0.41
N THR A 284 -11.65 -4.56 -0.51
CA THR A 284 -13.02 -4.21 -0.15
C THR A 284 -14.01 -4.78 -1.17
N ALA A 285 -15.21 -5.14 -0.70
CA ALA A 285 -16.24 -5.80 -1.52
C ALA A 285 -16.72 -4.97 -2.73
N VAL A 286 -16.53 -3.66 -2.66
CA VAL A 286 -16.95 -2.73 -3.75
C VAL A 286 -15.89 -2.55 -4.85
N ASN A 287 -14.70 -3.10 -4.67
CA ASN A 287 -13.60 -2.98 -5.63
C ASN A 287 -13.38 -4.30 -6.39
N VAL A 288 -12.56 -4.26 -7.43
CA VAL A 288 -12.09 -5.48 -8.11
C VAL A 288 -11.19 -6.28 -7.18
N HIS A 289 -11.07 -7.58 -7.46
CA HIS A 289 -10.14 -8.43 -6.71
C HIS A 289 -8.70 -7.91 -6.79
N PRO A 290 -7.87 -7.98 -5.72
CA PRO A 290 -6.50 -7.44 -5.70
C PRO A 290 -5.62 -7.89 -6.88
N VAL A 291 -5.69 -9.15 -7.28
CA VAL A 291 -4.89 -9.68 -8.40
C VAL A 291 -5.28 -9.04 -9.73
N GLU A 292 -6.57 -8.87 -9.99
CA GLU A 292 -7.07 -8.14 -11.17
C GLU A 292 -6.74 -6.65 -11.09
N GLY A 293 -6.80 -6.08 -9.89
CA GLY A 293 -6.38 -4.71 -9.64
C GLY A 293 -4.90 -4.47 -9.95
N MET A 294 -4.02 -5.40 -9.58
CA MET A 294 -2.61 -5.32 -9.93
C MET A 294 -2.40 -5.41 -11.45
N ALA A 295 -3.10 -6.32 -12.12
CA ALA A 295 -3.04 -6.43 -13.58
C ALA A 295 -3.54 -5.15 -14.27
N LEU A 296 -4.64 -4.57 -13.78
CA LEU A 296 -5.18 -3.31 -14.30
C LEU A 296 -4.20 -2.15 -14.05
N PHE A 297 -3.57 -2.09 -12.88
CA PHE A 297 -2.59 -1.05 -12.58
C PHE A 297 -1.37 -1.14 -13.51
N ILE A 298 -0.87 -2.34 -13.76
CA ILE A 298 0.21 -2.56 -14.75
C ILE A 298 -0.20 -2.05 -16.14
N ARG A 299 -1.44 -2.30 -16.58
CA ARG A 299 -1.96 -1.77 -17.86
C ARG A 299 -1.96 -0.24 -17.88
N ILE A 300 -2.41 0.41 -16.81
CA ILE A 300 -2.41 1.87 -16.69
C ILE A 300 -0.97 2.42 -16.79
N LEU A 301 -0.02 1.82 -16.09
CA LEU A 301 1.37 2.23 -16.15
C LEU A 301 1.96 2.09 -17.55
N LEU A 302 1.69 0.98 -18.24
CA LEU A 302 2.12 0.75 -19.62
C LEU A 302 1.47 1.77 -20.57
N ALA A 303 0.17 2.02 -20.46
CA ALA A 303 -0.55 3.00 -21.27
C ALA A 303 -0.01 4.43 -21.07
N CYS A 304 0.50 4.74 -19.88
CA CYS A 304 1.19 6.00 -19.56
C CYS A 304 2.67 6.02 -19.94
N ASN A 305 3.13 5.05 -20.73
CA ASN A 305 4.51 4.93 -21.20
C ASN A 305 5.55 4.82 -20.07
N ILE A 306 5.20 4.19 -18.95
CA ILE A 306 6.19 3.78 -17.96
C ILE A 306 6.91 2.53 -18.49
N ALA A 307 8.23 2.57 -18.50
CA ALA A 307 9.05 1.49 -19.09
C ALA A 307 8.89 0.17 -18.29
N LYS A 308 8.81 -0.97 -18.98
CA LYS A 308 8.69 -2.30 -18.34
C LYS A 308 9.73 -2.57 -17.24
N PRO A 309 11.02 -2.20 -17.39
CA PRO A 309 12.01 -2.33 -16.32
C PRO A 309 11.68 -1.52 -15.06
N ASP A 310 11.11 -0.32 -15.23
CA ASP A 310 10.69 0.54 -14.11
C ASP A 310 9.47 -0.04 -13.41
N ILE A 311 8.47 -0.54 -14.17
CA ILE A 311 7.32 -1.26 -13.61
C ILE A 311 7.81 -2.46 -12.81
N THR A 312 8.68 -3.30 -13.39
CA THR A 312 9.27 -4.47 -12.71
C THR A 312 9.97 -4.06 -11.41
N ARG A 313 10.71 -2.96 -11.42
CA ARG A 313 11.35 -2.43 -10.21
C ARG A 313 10.33 -2.08 -9.13
N MET A 314 9.26 -1.38 -9.49
CA MET A 314 8.24 -0.90 -8.54
C MET A 314 7.37 -2.02 -7.97
N ILE A 315 7.07 -3.07 -8.75
CA ILE A 315 6.20 -4.17 -8.30
C ILE A 315 6.96 -5.41 -7.81
N ARG A 316 8.28 -5.51 -8.05
CA ARG A 316 9.10 -6.67 -7.68
C ARG A 316 10.41 -6.30 -7.00
N GLY A 317 11.27 -5.49 -7.63
CA GLY A 317 12.59 -5.16 -7.12
C GLY A 317 12.55 -4.45 -5.77
N ASN A 318 11.84 -3.32 -5.70
CA ASN A 318 11.69 -2.55 -4.46
C ASN A 318 10.93 -3.32 -3.36
N PRO A 319 9.80 -4.01 -3.64
CA PRO A 319 9.16 -4.92 -2.69
C PRO A 319 10.09 -5.98 -2.13
N ARG A 320 10.88 -6.65 -2.96
CA ARG A 320 11.86 -7.66 -2.51
C ARG A 320 12.88 -7.07 -1.56
N TRP A 321 13.45 -5.90 -1.92
CA TRP A 321 14.40 -5.22 -1.04
C TRP A 321 13.75 -4.84 0.29
N LEU A 322 12.55 -4.26 0.28
CA LEU A 322 11.82 -3.88 1.50
C LEU A 322 11.54 -5.09 2.39
N LEU A 323 11.18 -6.24 1.83
CA LEU A 323 10.91 -7.47 2.57
C LEU A 323 12.18 -8.21 3.03
N GLY A 324 13.37 -7.73 2.68
CA GLY A 324 14.64 -8.39 3.03
C GLY A 324 14.89 -9.69 2.27
N LEU A 325 14.32 -9.83 1.07
CA LEU A 325 14.53 -10.99 0.22
C LEU A 325 15.81 -10.82 -0.60
N SER A 326 16.58 -11.91 -0.75
CA SER A 326 17.76 -11.90 -1.62
C SER A 326 17.38 -11.56 -3.06
N GLU A 327 18.29 -10.90 -3.79
CA GLU A 327 18.16 -10.80 -5.24
C GLU A 327 18.11 -12.22 -5.84
N GLU A 328 17.20 -12.42 -6.80
CA GLU A 328 17.24 -13.64 -7.63
C GLU A 328 18.52 -13.59 -8.44
N ARG A 329 19.36 -14.64 -8.29
CA ARG A 329 20.56 -14.80 -9.12
C ARG A 329 20.18 -15.20 -10.54
#